data_817a0eaeab563a80f8580e704f2ae1ad
#
_entry.id   817a0eaeab563a80f8580e704f2ae1ad
#
_cell.length_a   1.000
_cell.length_b   1.000
_cell.length_c   1.000
_cell.angle_alpha   90.00
_cell.angle_beta   90.00
_cell.angle_gamma   90.00
#
_symmetry.space_group_name_H-M   'P 1'
#
loop_
_entity.id
_entity.type
_entity.pdbx_description
1 polymer ?
#
loop_
_entity_poly.entity_id
_entity_poly.type
_entity_poly.pdbx_seq_one_letter_code
_entity_poly.pdbx_strand_id
1 'polypeptide(L)'
;MANQSKYVSNVAFTDLLFNIVVGLAFLFLLAFILMNPVAKEKDVEEKSDFIIVMTWDDDSGDDIDLWVRDPLGNILSFRNRGVGMMHLDRDDLGLSNDKVKGPDGKIQYVYRNKEVVSLRGYHAGTYLVNVHVYNKKPWKDGKQHRSNIHVELIKLNPYQEVAQAQFLAVGRGQEFTAFHFTLDIDGKVIEMSDERTPLIGAKSVYGVGNQTNELEGTDYALPDTIPELQRWIEGANQ
;
A
#
# COMPACT_ATOMS: atom_id res chain seq x y z
N MET A 1 -27.19 51.28 78.80
CA MET A 1 -26.58 49.98 78.47
C MET A 1 -26.73 49.74 76.95
N ALA A 2 -25.66 49.89 76.20
CA ALA A 2 -25.67 49.79 74.74
C ALA A 2 -25.66 48.28 74.36
N ASN A 3 -26.66 47.87 73.58
CA ASN A 3 -26.81 46.52 73.10
C ASN A 3 -25.83 46.32 71.91
N GLN A 4 -24.68 45.74 72.15
CA GLN A 4 -23.77 45.39 71.10
C GLN A 4 -24.35 44.19 70.34
N SER A 5 -24.95 44.46 69.19
CA SER A 5 -25.29 43.39 68.25
C SER A 5 -24.03 42.62 67.81
N LYS A 6 -23.89 41.41 68.16
CA LYS A 6 -22.86 40.51 67.62
C LYS A 6 -23.14 40.29 66.17
N TYR A 7 -22.49 41.07 65.27
CA TYR A 7 -22.40 40.73 63.89
C TYR A 7 -21.51 39.52 63.81
N VAL A 8 -22.11 38.38 63.74
CA VAL A 8 -21.43 37.14 63.33
C VAL A 8 -21.27 37.23 61.84
N SER A 9 -20.09 37.60 61.40
CA SER A 9 -19.74 37.75 59.97
C SER A 9 -19.68 36.41 59.28
N ASN A 10 -20.79 35.90 58.79
CA ASN A 10 -20.84 34.76 57.87
C ASN A 10 -20.19 35.15 56.51
N VAL A 11 -20.00 36.43 56.24
CA VAL A 11 -19.40 36.95 55.01
C VAL A 11 -17.96 36.54 54.88
N ALA A 12 -17.15 36.61 55.96
CA ALA A 12 -15.76 36.18 55.91
C ALA A 12 -15.61 34.65 55.67
N PHE A 13 -16.53 33.87 56.19
CA PHE A 13 -16.54 32.43 55.99
C PHE A 13 -16.99 32.06 54.57
N THR A 14 -18.00 32.73 54.03
CA THR A 14 -18.45 32.52 52.63
C THR A 14 -17.41 33.00 51.63
N ASP A 15 -16.68 34.09 51.91
CA ASP A 15 -15.59 34.57 51.07
C ASP A 15 -14.42 33.58 51.06
N LEU A 16 -14.06 33.03 52.24
CA LEU A 16 -13.05 31.99 52.34
C LEU A 16 -13.44 30.74 51.51
N LEU A 17 -14.69 30.26 51.67
CA LEU A 17 -15.21 29.13 50.92
C LEU A 17 -15.20 29.38 49.41
N PHE A 18 -15.62 30.59 49.00
CA PHE A 18 -15.63 30.95 47.59
C PHE A 18 -14.22 30.94 47.00
N ASN A 19 -13.23 31.51 47.70
CA ASN A 19 -11.85 31.52 47.25
C ASN A 19 -11.26 30.10 47.18
N ILE A 20 -11.61 29.20 48.11
CA ILE A 20 -11.20 27.80 48.04
C ILE A 20 -11.81 27.09 46.81
N VAL A 21 -13.11 27.31 46.56
CA VAL A 21 -13.80 26.68 45.40
C VAL A 21 -13.21 27.18 44.07
N VAL A 22 -12.96 28.50 43.97
CA VAL A 22 -12.31 29.08 42.77
C VAL A 22 -10.91 28.51 42.58
N GLY A 23 -10.12 28.41 43.66
CA GLY A 23 -8.79 27.82 43.62
C GLY A 23 -8.81 26.35 43.19
N LEU A 24 -9.74 25.53 43.72
CA LEU A 24 -9.91 24.14 43.31
C LEU A 24 -10.38 24.02 41.87
N ALA A 25 -11.32 24.89 41.44
CA ALA A 25 -11.79 24.90 40.03
C ALA A 25 -10.64 25.27 39.08
N PHE A 26 -9.78 26.23 39.44
CA PHE A 26 -8.61 26.59 38.67
C PHE A 26 -7.58 25.43 38.60
N LEU A 27 -7.32 24.78 39.73
CA LEU A 27 -6.43 23.60 39.77
C LEU A 27 -6.99 22.43 38.93
N PHE A 28 -8.31 22.24 39.00
CA PHE A 28 -8.97 21.23 38.18
C PHE A 28 -8.84 21.52 36.69
N LEU A 29 -9.02 22.79 36.30
CA LEU A 29 -8.88 23.22 34.91
C LEU A 29 -7.44 23.09 34.43
N LEU A 30 -6.45 23.43 35.26
CA LEU A 30 -5.04 23.18 35.00
C LEU A 30 -4.74 21.70 34.86
N ALA A 31 -5.25 20.86 35.77
CA ALA A 31 -5.07 19.42 35.72
C ALA A 31 -5.70 18.86 34.44
N PHE A 32 -6.88 19.33 34.04
CA PHE A 32 -7.54 18.91 32.80
C PHE A 32 -6.75 19.28 31.55
N ILE A 33 -6.17 20.50 31.52
CA ILE A 33 -5.28 20.94 30.42
C ILE A 33 -4.01 20.08 30.39
N LEU A 34 -3.43 19.76 31.54
CA LEU A 34 -2.24 18.93 31.64
C LEU A 34 -2.51 17.43 31.39
N MET A 35 -3.74 16.96 31.70
CA MET A 35 -4.18 15.59 31.44
C MET A 35 -4.70 15.38 30.01
N ASN A 36 -4.98 16.46 29.29
CA ASN A 36 -5.22 16.35 27.85
C ASN A 36 -3.83 16.31 27.20
N PRO A 37 -3.20 15.14 27.03
CA PRO A 37 -2.04 15.09 26.17
C PRO A 37 -2.61 15.57 24.85
N VAL A 38 -2.13 16.71 24.33
CA VAL A 38 -2.07 16.87 22.89
C VAL A 38 -1.62 15.51 22.42
N ALA A 39 -2.54 14.76 21.78
CA ALA A 39 -2.18 13.51 21.20
C ALA A 39 -0.89 13.85 20.45
N LYS A 40 0.26 13.43 20.99
CA LYS A 40 1.42 13.32 20.16
C LYS A 40 0.89 12.45 19.06
N GLU A 41 0.53 13.04 17.94
CA GLU A 41 0.68 12.36 16.69
C GLU A 41 2.09 11.81 16.82
N LYS A 42 2.18 10.57 17.31
CA LYS A 42 3.32 9.78 16.91
C LYS A 42 3.20 9.89 15.41
N ASP A 43 4.07 10.70 14.82
CA ASP A 43 4.58 10.40 13.52
C ASP A 43 5.13 8.98 13.67
N VAL A 44 4.23 8.01 13.61
CA VAL A 44 4.58 6.70 13.14
C VAL A 44 4.84 6.99 11.69
N GLU A 45 6.09 7.44 11.40
CA GLU A 45 6.61 7.34 10.06
C GLU A 45 6.46 5.85 9.73
N GLU A 46 5.34 5.50 9.11
CA GLU A 46 5.20 4.21 8.47
C GLU A 46 6.17 4.23 7.29
N LYS A 47 7.45 4.01 7.62
CA LYS A 47 8.52 3.93 6.65
C LYS A 47 8.30 2.65 5.89
N SER A 48 7.91 2.78 4.66
CA SER A 48 8.01 1.67 3.73
C SER A 48 9.49 1.44 3.44
N ASP A 49 9.93 0.20 3.56
CA ASP A 49 11.29 -0.19 3.19
C ASP A 49 11.41 -0.41 1.68
N PHE A 50 10.36 -0.99 1.09
CA PHE A 50 10.25 -1.26 -0.33
C PHE A 50 8.90 -0.82 -0.87
N ILE A 51 8.86 -0.44 -2.14
CA ILE A 51 7.64 -0.30 -2.92
C ILE A 51 7.74 -1.11 -4.21
N ILE A 52 6.62 -1.70 -4.60
CA ILE A 52 6.44 -2.34 -5.89
C ILE A 52 5.45 -1.48 -6.66
N VAL A 53 5.87 -1.03 -7.81
CA VAL A 53 5.07 -0.15 -8.68
C VAL A 53 4.80 -0.89 -9.97
N MET A 54 3.54 -0.99 -10.33
CA MET A 54 3.13 -1.47 -11.66
C MET A 54 2.44 -0.35 -12.41
N THR A 55 2.79 -0.19 -13.67
CA THR A 55 2.15 0.75 -14.60
C THR A 55 1.81 0.05 -15.90
N TRP A 56 0.78 0.52 -16.56
CA TRP A 56 0.46 0.10 -17.93
C TRP A 56 -0.07 1.28 -18.73
N ASP A 57 -0.31 1.08 -20.02
CA ASP A 57 -0.69 2.17 -20.94
C ASP A 57 -1.85 3.02 -20.40
N ASP A 58 -1.65 4.33 -20.28
CA ASP A 58 -2.60 5.29 -19.69
C ASP A 58 -3.95 5.40 -20.43
N ASP A 59 -3.99 4.97 -21.69
CA ASP A 59 -5.22 4.93 -22.50
C ASP A 59 -5.97 3.61 -22.38
N SER A 60 -5.40 2.65 -21.67
CA SER A 60 -5.95 1.31 -21.51
C SER A 60 -7.13 1.30 -20.55
N GLY A 61 -8.20 0.62 -20.94
CA GLY A 61 -9.31 0.29 -20.04
C GLY A 61 -9.09 -0.99 -19.23
N ASP A 62 -7.96 -1.66 -19.43
CA ASP A 62 -7.69 -2.96 -18.80
C ASP A 62 -7.56 -2.83 -17.28
N ASP A 63 -7.99 -3.89 -16.62
CA ASP A 63 -7.96 -4.08 -15.18
C ASP A 63 -6.87 -5.12 -14.89
N ILE A 64 -5.74 -4.64 -14.36
CA ILE A 64 -4.52 -5.43 -14.19
C ILE A 64 -4.07 -5.31 -12.74
N ASP A 65 -3.95 -6.46 -12.06
CA ASP A 65 -3.72 -6.54 -10.62
C ASP A 65 -2.31 -7.01 -10.28
N LEU A 66 -1.72 -6.41 -9.26
CA LEU A 66 -0.55 -6.92 -8.55
C LEU A 66 -0.94 -7.98 -7.51
N TRP A 67 -0.19 -9.06 -7.49
CA TRP A 67 -0.26 -10.10 -6.49
C TRP A 67 1.12 -10.31 -5.86
N VAL A 68 1.22 -10.18 -4.56
CA VAL A 68 2.50 -10.33 -3.85
C VAL A 68 2.36 -11.38 -2.76
N ARG A 69 3.29 -12.34 -2.73
CA ARG A 69 3.38 -13.33 -1.65
C ARG A 69 4.65 -13.07 -0.84
N ASP A 70 4.49 -13.00 0.48
CA ASP A 70 5.61 -12.88 1.43
C ASP A 70 6.24 -14.25 1.78
N PRO A 71 7.40 -14.28 2.47
CA PRO A 71 8.05 -15.51 2.90
C PRO A 71 7.22 -16.38 3.86
N LEU A 72 6.24 -15.79 4.56
CA LEU A 72 5.33 -16.50 5.46
C LEU A 72 4.13 -17.12 4.73
N GLY A 73 4.02 -16.90 3.42
CA GLY A 73 2.92 -17.42 2.60
C GLY A 73 1.68 -16.54 2.57
N ASN A 74 1.72 -15.34 3.17
CA ASN A 74 0.62 -14.39 3.04
C ASN A 74 0.57 -13.84 1.62
N ILE A 75 -0.64 -13.69 1.07
CA ILE A 75 -0.84 -13.18 -0.29
C ILE A 75 -1.65 -11.90 -0.23
N LEU A 76 -1.04 -10.82 -0.73
CA LEU A 76 -1.65 -9.53 -0.98
C LEU A 76 -2.27 -9.51 -2.38
N SER A 77 -3.43 -8.90 -2.52
CA SER A 77 -4.11 -8.62 -3.80
C SER A 77 -5.25 -7.62 -3.56
N PHE A 78 -5.97 -7.22 -4.62
CA PHE A 78 -7.16 -6.38 -4.49
C PHE A 78 -8.21 -6.93 -3.49
N ARG A 79 -8.26 -8.26 -3.28
CA ARG A 79 -9.17 -8.92 -2.32
C ARG A 79 -8.68 -8.83 -0.88
N ASN A 80 -7.38 -8.71 -0.67
CA ASN A 80 -6.74 -8.62 0.64
C ASN A 80 -5.67 -7.54 0.57
N ARG A 81 -6.11 -6.29 0.73
CA ARG A 81 -5.30 -5.09 0.51
C ARG A 81 -4.28 -4.79 1.60
N GLY A 82 -4.34 -5.51 2.71
CA GLY A 82 -3.39 -5.38 3.82
C GLY A 82 -3.20 -6.73 4.49
N VAL A 83 -1.99 -7.27 4.43
CA VAL A 83 -1.64 -8.55 5.06
C VAL A 83 -0.16 -8.57 5.44
N GLY A 84 0.13 -8.96 6.68
CA GLY A 84 1.49 -8.91 7.21
C GLY A 84 2.04 -7.49 7.17
N MET A 85 3.19 -7.32 6.53
CA MET A 85 3.84 -6.02 6.33
C MET A 85 3.54 -5.41 4.95
N MET A 86 2.68 -6.05 4.16
CA MET A 86 2.36 -5.64 2.80
C MET A 86 1.04 -4.88 2.76
N HIS A 87 0.99 -3.79 1.98
CA HIS A 87 -0.21 -2.98 1.75
C HIS A 87 -0.34 -2.62 0.27
N LEU A 88 -1.54 -2.79 -0.28
CA LEU A 88 -1.93 -2.28 -1.59
C LEU A 88 -2.42 -0.83 -1.40
N ASP A 89 -1.53 0.12 -1.64
CA ASP A 89 -1.81 1.54 -1.41
C ASP A 89 -2.66 2.14 -2.52
N ARG A 90 -2.48 1.67 -3.74
CA ARG A 90 -3.28 2.06 -4.90
C ARG A 90 -3.70 0.83 -5.71
N ASP A 91 -4.98 0.72 -5.95
CA ASP A 91 -5.68 -0.26 -6.78
C ASP A 91 -6.36 0.49 -7.93
N ASP A 92 -6.01 0.14 -9.16
CA ASP A 92 -6.45 0.85 -10.36
C ASP A 92 -7.29 -0.08 -11.27
N LEU A 93 -8.45 0.39 -11.68
CA LEU A 93 -9.40 -0.35 -12.48
C LEU A 93 -9.38 0.07 -13.96
N GLY A 94 -8.26 0.62 -14.43
CA GLY A 94 -8.13 1.25 -15.72
C GLY A 94 -9.01 2.51 -15.83
N LEU A 95 -9.59 2.79 -16.98
CA LEU A 95 -10.41 3.99 -17.18
C LEU A 95 -11.64 4.10 -16.26
N SER A 96 -11.93 3.08 -15.46
CA SER A 96 -13.17 3.03 -14.65
C SER A 96 -13.13 3.94 -13.42
N ASN A 97 -11.94 4.21 -12.85
CA ASN A 97 -11.74 5.00 -11.63
C ASN A 97 -10.97 6.31 -11.84
N ASP A 98 -10.78 6.74 -13.10
CA ASP A 98 -10.05 7.95 -13.47
C ASP A 98 -10.75 9.26 -13.13
N LYS A 99 -12.02 9.20 -12.70
CA LYS A 99 -12.82 10.38 -12.39
C LYS A 99 -12.50 10.91 -11.00
N VAL A 100 -11.91 12.09 -10.93
CA VAL A 100 -11.62 12.79 -9.68
C VAL A 100 -12.45 14.06 -9.60
N LYS A 101 -13.17 14.26 -8.49
CA LYS A 101 -13.89 15.51 -8.21
C LYS A 101 -12.93 16.50 -7.56
N GLY A 102 -12.61 17.59 -8.26
CA GLY A 102 -11.78 18.66 -7.74
C GLY A 102 -12.45 19.44 -6.59
N PRO A 103 -11.69 20.28 -5.87
CA PRO A 103 -12.22 21.12 -4.79
C PRO A 103 -13.30 22.11 -5.25
N ASP A 104 -13.26 22.48 -6.54
CA ASP A 104 -14.25 23.35 -7.22
C ASP A 104 -15.54 22.61 -7.64
N GLY A 105 -15.64 21.32 -7.32
CA GLY A 105 -16.75 20.45 -7.67
C GLY A 105 -16.74 19.95 -9.12
N LYS A 106 -15.76 20.33 -9.93
CA LYS A 106 -15.63 19.86 -11.32
C LYS A 106 -15.02 18.48 -11.38
N ILE A 107 -15.48 17.69 -12.34
CA ILE A 107 -14.91 16.37 -12.63
C ILE A 107 -13.69 16.57 -13.51
N GLN A 108 -12.56 16.04 -13.04
CA GLN A 108 -11.33 15.92 -13.81
C GLN A 108 -11.05 14.44 -14.08
N TYR A 109 -10.38 14.14 -15.18
CA TYR A 109 -9.96 12.79 -15.52
C TYR A 109 -8.44 12.71 -15.35
N VAL A 110 -7.99 11.78 -14.50
CA VAL A 110 -6.57 11.51 -14.27
C VAL A 110 -6.26 10.15 -14.87
N TYR A 111 -5.85 10.17 -16.12
CA TYR A 111 -5.48 8.96 -16.85
C TYR A 111 -4.09 8.51 -16.43
N ARG A 112 -4.01 7.66 -15.44
CA ARG A 112 -2.76 7.04 -14.98
C ARG A 112 -3.05 5.66 -14.44
N ASN A 113 -2.81 4.67 -15.27
CA ASN A 113 -2.93 3.28 -14.89
C ASN A 113 -1.72 2.86 -14.05
N LYS A 114 -1.95 2.67 -12.75
CA LYS A 114 -0.87 2.41 -11.79
C LYS A 114 -1.38 1.69 -10.56
N GLU A 115 -0.71 0.60 -10.16
CA GLU A 115 -0.86 0.00 -8.85
C GLU A 115 0.41 0.17 -8.02
N VAL A 116 0.24 0.27 -6.70
CA VAL A 116 1.35 0.45 -5.77
C VAL A 116 1.14 -0.45 -4.57
N VAL A 117 2.16 -1.27 -4.30
CA VAL A 117 2.26 -2.08 -3.09
C VAL A 117 3.44 -1.57 -2.27
N SER A 118 3.22 -1.31 -0.98
CA SER A 118 4.27 -0.96 -0.03
C SER A 118 4.56 -2.10 0.95
N LEU A 119 5.84 -2.32 1.23
CA LEU A 119 6.32 -3.17 2.32
C LEU A 119 6.74 -2.24 3.47
N ARG A 120 5.93 -2.20 4.52
CA ARG A 120 6.14 -1.34 5.72
C ARG A 120 6.96 -2.06 6.79
N GLY A 121 7.81 -2.90 6.37
CA GLY A 121 8.69 -3.82 7.06
C GLY A 121 8.86 -5.06 6.22
N TYR A 122 9.71 -5.98 6.65
CA TYR A 122 9.97 -7.20 5.91
C TYR A 122 10.26 -8.38 6.83
N HIS A 123 10.08 -9.57 6.29
CA HIS A 123 10.58 -10.81 6.84
C HIS A 123 11.71 -11.31 5.94
N ALA A 124 12.77 -11.84 6.51
CA ALA A 124 13.82 -12.51 5.75
C ALA A 124 13.22 -13.71 4.99
N GLY A 125 13.61 -13.86 3.73
CA GLY A 125 13.12 -14.91 2.84
C GLY A 125 12.62 -14.39 1.51
N THR A 126 12.02 -15.26 0.72
CA THR A 126 11.69 -15.00 -0.68
C THR A 126 10.28 -14.45 -0.82
N TYR A 127 10.18 -13.31 -1.46
CA TYR A 127 8.96 -12.68 -1.94
C TYR A 127 8.72 -13.06 -3.40
N LEU A 128 7.46 -13.16 -3.80
CA LEU A 128 7.05 -13.41 -5.18
C LEU A 128 6.10 -12.30 -5.62
N VAL A 129 6.37 -11.72 -6.78
CA VAL A 129 5.55 -10.67 -7.39
C VAL A 129 4.98 -11.17 -8.71
N ASN A 130 3.66 -11.24 -8.80
CA ASN A 130 2.93 -11.62 -10.00
C ASN A 130 2.03 -10.49 -10.47
N VAL A 131 1.77 -10.48 -11.77
CA VAL A 131 0.83 -9.61 -12.46
C VAL A 131 -0.28 -10.46 -13.03
N HIS A 132 -1.53 -10.05 -12.83
CA HIS A 132 -2.70 -10.75 -13.35
C HIS A 132 -3.59 -9.83 -14.18
N VAL A 133 -3.86 -10.20 -15.41
CA VAL A 133 -4.81 -9.49 -16.27
C VAL A 133 -6.24 -9.91 -15.89
N TYR A 134 -6.85 -9.18 -14.94
CA TYR A 134 -8.17 -9.53 -14.43
C TYR A 134 -9.25 -9.36 -15.48
N ASN A 135 -9.20 -8.22 -16.21
CA ASN A 135 -10.15 -7.97 -17.29
C ASN A 135 -9.52 -7.17 -18.43
N LYS A 136 -9.95 -7.48 -19.65
CA LYS A 136 -9.61 -6.72 -20.85
C LYS A 136 -10.80 -5.86 -21.24
N LYS A 137 -10.62 -4.54 -21.26
CA LYS A 137 -11.67 -3.57 -21.57
C LYS A 137 -11.26 -2.71 -22.78
N PRO A 138 -12.23 -2.08 -23.46
CA PRO A 138 -11.90 -1.11 -24.50
C PRO A 138 -11.05 0.04 -23.96
N TRP A 139 -10.09 0.48 -24.77
CA TRP A 139 -9.32 1.68 -24.52
C TRP A 139 -10.12 2.94 -24.85
N LYS A 140 -9.52 4.11 -24.68
CA LYS A 140 -10.17 5.40 -24.99
C LYS A 140 -10.70 5.51 -26.43
N ASP A 141 -10.08 4.81 -27.37
CA ASP A 141 -10.52 4.75 -28.78
C ASP A 141 -11.68 3.78 -29.01
N GLY A 142 -12.18 3.13 -27.97
CA GLY A 142 -13.26 2.14 -28.01
C GLY A 142 -12.86 0.76 -28.50
N LYS A 143 -11.57 0.49 -28.72
CA LYS A 143 -11.05 -0.80 -29.18
C LYS A 143 -10.23 -1.49 -28.08
N GLN A 144 -10.09 -2.78 -28.19
CA GLN A 144 -9.15 -3.53 -27.34
C GLN A 144 -7.76 -3.58 -28.00
N HIS A 145 -6.75 -3.25 -27.21
CA HIS A 145 -5.35 -3.32 -27.61
C HIS A 145 -4.56 -4.21 -26.64
N ARG A 146 -3.33 -4.47 -26.98
CA ARG A 146 -2.36 -5.10 -26.07
C ARG A 146 -1.83 -4.05 -25.11
N SER A 147 -1.75 -4.36 -23.83
CA SER A 147 -1.22 -3.43 -22.84
C SER A 147 0.23 -3.77 -22.50
N ASN A 148 1.10 -2.77 -22.58
CA ASN A 148 2.46 -2.88 -22.07
C ASN A 148 2.42 -2.66 -20.57
N ILE A 149 2.91 -3.64 -19.82
CA ILE A 149 2.96 -3.61 -18.37
C ILE A 149 4.40 -3.44 -17.95
N HIS A 150 4.65 -2.54 -17.03
CA HIS A 150 5.95 -2.32 -16.42
C HIS A 150 5.84 -2.46 -14.90
N VAL A 151 6.74 -3.26 -14.31
CA VAL A 151 6.78 -3.53 -12.86
C VAL A 151 8.16 -3.17 -12.34
N GLU A 152 8.20 -2.40 -11.26
CA GLU A 152 9.42 -1.95 -10.61
C GLU A 152 9.43 -2.35 -9.14
N LEU A 153 10.57 -2.81 -8.63
CA LEU A 153 10.87 -2.97 -7.22
C LEU A 153 11.84 -1.88 -6.80
N ILE A 154 11.46 -1.07 -5.84
CA ILE A 154 12.25 0.07 -5.37
C ILE A 154 12.48 -0.07 -3.87
N LYS A 155 13.74 -0.03 -3.43
CA LYS A 155 14.11 0.17 -2.03
C LYS A 155 14.11 1.66 -1.73
N LEU A 156 13.51 2.07 -0.59
CA LEU A 156 13.36 3.50 -0.30
C LEU A 156 14.50 4.08 0.52
N ASN A 157 15.15 3.27 1.36
CA ASN A 157 16.23 3.76 2.21
C ASN A 157 17.44 2.80 2.20
N PRO A 158 18.56 3.18 1.57
CA PRO A 158 18.70 4.29 0.61
C PRO A 158 17.86 4.03 -0.64
N TYR A 159 17.46 5.11 -1.34
CA TYR A 159 16.70 4.96 -2.58
C TYR A 159 17.51 4.19 -3.62
N GLN A 160 16.91 3.12 -4.14
CA GLN A 160 17.53 2.24 -5.11
C GLN A 160 16.45 1.50 -5.90
N GLU A 161 16.52 1.60 -7.23
CA GLU A 161 15.76 0.73 -8.10
C GLU A 161 16.40 -0.66 -8.09
N VAL A 162 15.66 -1.65 -7.59
CA VAL A 162 16.19 -3.00 -7.34
C VAL A 162 16.00 -3.90 -8.54
N ALA A 163 14.83 -3.84 -9.15
CA ALA A 163 14.47 -4.66 -10.29
C ALA A 163 13.37 -4.02 -11.11
N GLN A 164 13.29 -4.41 -12.39
CA GLN A 164 12.20 -4.09 -13.28
C GLN A 164 11.87 -5.28 -14.17
N ALA A 165 10.59 -5.38 -14.56
CA ALA A 165 10.10 -6.38 -15.50
C ALA A 165 9.06 -5.76 -16.44
N GLN A 166 8.98 -6.28 -17.66
CA GLN A 166 8.05 -5.78 -18.68
C GLN A 166 7.28 -6.95 -19.30
N PHE A 167 5.99 -6.75 -19.54
CA PHE A 167 5.11 -7.77 -20.11
C PHE A 167 4.15 -7.15 -21.12
N LEU A 168 3.66 -7.98 -22.04
CA LEU A 168 2.63 -7.62 -22.98
C LEU A 168 1.34 -8.39 -22.67
N ALA A 169 0.34 -7.73 -22.14
CA ALA A 169 -0.96 -8.32 -21.88
C ALA A 169 -1.79 -8.40 -23.17
N VAL A 170 -2.07 -9.61 -23.61
CA VAL A 170 -2.84 -9.88 -24.82
C VAL A 170 -4.28 -10.28 -24.51
N GLY A 171 -4.50 -11.05 -23.46
CA GLY A 171 -5.77 -11.66 -23.13
C GLY A 171 -6.10 -11.62 -21.65
N ARG A 172 -7.39 -11.76 -21.34
CA ARG A 172 -7.89 -11.88 -19.96
C ARG A 172 -7.40 -13.19 -19.33
N GLY A 173 -7.09 -13.14 -18.04
CA GLY A 173 -6.69 -14.29 -17.26
C GLY A 173 -5.20 -14.65 -17.38
N GLN A 174 -4.43 -13.89 -18.16
CA GLN A 174 -2.98 -14.07 -18.20
C GLN A 174 -2.37 -13.74 -16.84
N GLU A 175 -1.40 -14.55 -16.42
CA GLU A 175 -0.62 -14.33 -15.21
C GLU A 175 0.87 -14.39 -15.56
N PHE A 176 1.60 -13.38 -15.13
CA PHE A 176 3.04 -13.22 -15.31
C PHE A 176 3.72 -13.18 -13.94
N THR A 177 4.83 -13.89 -13.78
CA THR A 177 5.74 -13.68 -12.65
C THR A 177 6.68 -12.55 -13.02
N ALA A 178 6.60 -11.45 -12.28
CA ALA A 178 7.51 -10.32 -12.49
C ALA A 178 8.91 -10.69 -11.99
N PHE A 179 9.01 -11.09 -10.74
CA PHE A 179 10.25 -11.57 -10.14
C PHE A 179 9.99 -12.20 -8.76
N HIS A 180 10.94 -13.01 -8.33
CA HIS A 180 11.18 -13.35 -6.95
C HIS A 180 12.33 -12.51 -6.45
N PHE A 181 12.28 -12.07 -5.19
CA PHE A 181 13.41 -11.46 -4.52
C PHE A 181 13.54 -11.99 -3.09
N THR A 182 14.75 -12.30 -2.69
CA THR A 182 15.03 -12.83 -1.35
C THR A 182 15.72 -11.76 -0.52
N LEU A 183 15.14 -11.46 0.65
CA LEU A 183 15.72 -10.55 1.64
C LEU A 183 16.44 -11.31 2.73
N ASP A 184 17.59 -10.83 3.16
CA ASP A 184 18.23 -11.27 4.39
C ASP A 184 17.62 -10.60 5.63
N ILE A 185 18.17 -10.89 6.80
CA ILE A 185 17.67 -10.34 8.08
C ILE A 185 17.85 -8.81 8.18
N ASP A 186 18.77 -8.24 7.42
CA ASP A 186 19.10 -6.81 7.40
C ASP A 186 18.33 -6.08 6.26
N GLY A 187 17.43 -6.77 5.54
CA GLY A 187 16.66 -6.22 4.43
C GLY A 187 17.49 -5.93 3.18
N LYS A 188 18.59 -6.65 3.02
CA LYS A 188 19.37 -6.64 1.79
C LYS A 188 18.80 -7.67 0.83
N VAL A 189 18.68 -7.29 -0.45
CA VAL A 189 18.32 -8.25 -1.52
C VAL A 189 19.55 -9.10 -1.82
N ILE A 190 19.44 -10.40 -1.58
CA ILE A 190 20.56 -11.37 -1.73
C ILE A 190 20.38 -12.29 -2.93
N GLU A 191 19.16 -12.40 -3.45
CA GLU A 191 18.87 -13.28 -4.59
C GLU A 191 17.68 -12.72 -5.37
N MET A 192 17.70 -12.90 -6.68
CA MET A 192 16.59 -12.59 -7.59
C MET A 192 16.41 -13.71 -8.61
N SER A 193 15.15 -13.96 -9.00
CA SER A 193 14.79 -14.94 -10.02
C SER A 193 13.53 -14.48 -10.74
N ASP A 194 13.40 -14.84 -11.99
CA ASP A 194 12.22 -14.67 -12.84
C ASP A 194 11.50 -16.01 -13.11
N GLU A 195 11.80 -17.04 -12.32
CA GLU A 195 11.16 -18.33 -12.44
C GLU A 195 9.64 -18.23 -12.38
N ARG A 196 8.98 -18.75 -13.41
CA ARG A 196 7.52 -18.69 -13.49
C ARG A 196 6.84 -19.46 -12.36
N THR A 197 6.21 -18.76 -11.46
CA THR A 197 5.48 -19.35 -10.33
C THR A 197 4.06 -18.76 -10.26
N PRO A 198 3.04 -19.48 -10.74
CA PRO A 198 1.67 -18.98 -10.70
C PRO A 198 1.14 -18.94 -9.26
N LEU A 199 0.45 -17.85 -8.90
CA LEU A 199 -0.25 -17.69 -7.62
C LEU A 199 -1.75 -17.96 -7.75
N ILE A 200 -2.35 -17.59 -8.88
CA ILE A 200 -3.80 -17.60 -9.07
C ILE A 200 -4.23 -18.97 -9.57
N GLY A 201 -3.52 -19.57 -10.51
CA GLY A 201 -3.78 -20.93 -11.01
C GLY A 201 -3.71 -22.00 -9.91
N ALA A 202 -2.84 -21.85 -8.94
CA ALA A 202 -2.73 -22.75 -7.79
C ALA A 202 -3.92 -22.65 -6.81
N LYS A 203 -4.64 -21.52 -6.78
CA LYS A 203 -5.84 -21.32 -5.93
C LYS A 203 -7.13 -21.78 -6.58
N SER A 204 -7.17 -21.98 -7.87
CA SER A 204 -8.32 -22.58 -8.57
C SER A 204 -8.60 -24.03 -8.12
N VAL A 205 -7.63 -24.68 -7.48
CA VAL A 205 -7.79 -26.02 -6.88
C VAL A 205 -8.52 -25.98 -5.54
N TYR A 206 -8.64 -24.80 -4.87
CA TYR A 206 -9.36 -24.66 -3.61
C TYR A 206 -10.65 -23.82 -3.74
N GLY A 207 -11.54 -24.24 -4.64
CA GLY A 207 -12.94 -23.90 -4.61
C GLY A 207 -13.34 -22.56 -5.24
N VAL A 208 -13.45 -22.52 -6.55
CA VAL A 208 -14.60 -22.01 -7.30
C VAL A 208 -14.59 -22.72 -8.66
N GLY A 209 -15.74 -23.28 -9.04
CA GLY A 209 -16.01 -24.21 -10.10
C GLY A 209 -15.28 -24.06 -11.44
N ASN A 210 -15.01 -25.22 -12.01
CA ASN A 210 -14.60 -25.51 -13.37
C ASN A 210 -15.18 -24.57 -14.43
N GLN A 211 -14.30 -23.81 -15.06
CA GLN A 211 -14.33 -23.63 -16.50
C GLN A 211 -12.90 -23.71 -17.01
N THR A 212 -12.51 -24.93 -17.35
CA THR A 212 -11.35 -25.20 -18.19
C THR A 212 -11.69 -24.73 -19.60
N ASN A 213 -11.26 -23.54 -19.96
CA ASN A 213 -10.98 -23.25 -21.35
C ASN A 213 -9.49 -23.51 -21.56
N GLU A 214 -9.21 -24.66 -22.12
CA GLU A 214 -7.95 -24.95 -22.78
C GLU A 214 -7.69 -23.84 -23.81
N LEU A 215 -6.85 -22.91 -23.45
CA LEU A 215 -6.12 -22.10 -24.41
C LEU A 215 -4.80 -22.82 -24.61
N GLU A 216 -4.79 -23.66 -25.67
CA GLU A 216 -3.57 -24.23 -26.22
C GLU A 216 -2.47 -23.19 -26.33
N GLY A 217 -1.29 -23.65 -25.90
CA GLY A 217 -0.04 -22.94 -25.86
C GLY A 217 0.23 -22.05 -27.05
N THR A 218 0.38 -20.80 -26.77
CA THR A 218 1.30 -19.98 -27.52
C THR A 218 2.49 -19.76 -26.61
N ASP A 219 3.54 -20.52 -26.85
CA ASP A 219 4.89 -20.26 -26.37
C ASP A 219 5.28 -18.84 -26.83
N TYR A 220 5.02 -17.86 -26.01
CA TYR A 220 5.69 -16.59 -26.14
C TYR A 220 7.04 -16.78 -25.44
N ALA A 221 8.05 -17.10 -26.23
CA ALA A 221 9.43 -17.05 -25.80
C ALA A 221 9.67 -15.67 -25.18
N LEU A 222 9.95 -15.67 -23.88
CA LEU A 222 10.56 -14.51 -23.22
C LEU A 222 11.85 -14.20 -23.99
N PRO A 223 12.24 -12.93 -24.19
CA PRO A 223 13.57 -12.63 -24.68
C PRO A 223 14.56 -13.31 -23.74
N ASP A 224 15.39 -14.16 -24.34
CA ASP A 224 16.45 -14.88 -23.66
C ASP A 224 17.28 -13.89 -22.84
N THR A 225 17.29 -14.12 -21.53
CA THR A 225 18.16 -13.50 -20.54
C THR A 225 17.98 -11.98 -20.36
N ILE A 226 17.75 -11.61 -19.12
CA ILE A 226 17.95 -10.24 -18.65
C ILE A 226 19.46 -10.11 -18.28
N PRO A 227 20.35 -9.78 -19.26
CA PRO A 227 21.78 -9.70 -19.00
C PRO A 227 22.12 -8.52 -18.06
N GLU A 228 21.18 -7.59 -17.90
CA GLU A 228 21.34 -6.42 -17.06
C GLU A 228 21.10 -6.72 -15.58
N LEU A 229 20.24 -7.69 -15.26
CA LEU A 229 19.95 -8.05 -13.87
C LEU A 229 21.16 -8.66 -13.17
N GLN A 230 21.92 -9.52 -13.86
CA GLN A 230 23.14 -10.12 -13.33
C GLN A 230 24.26 -9.10 -13.12
N ARG A 231 24.47 -8.18 -14.07
CA ARG A 231 25.44 -7.09 -13.94
C ARG A 231 25.14 -6.16 -12.76
N TRP A 232 23.87 -6.04 -12.45
CA TRP A 232 23.43 -5.15 -11.39
C TRP A 232 23.65 -5.75 -9.99
N ILE A 233 23.40 -7.06 -9.82
CA ILE A 233 23.68 -7.79 -8.57
C ILE A 233 25.18 -7.75 -8.25
N GLU A 234 26.05 -7.81 -9.26
CA GLU A 234 27.50 -7.71 -9.12
C GLU A 234 27.95 -6.29 -8.76
N GLY A 235 27.28 -5.23 -9.29
CA GLY A 235 27.57 -3.84 -8.97
C GLY A 235 27.08 -3.35 -7.62
N ALA A 236 26.03 -3.93 -7.07
CA ALA A 236 25.47 -3.57 -5.77
C ALA A 236 26.25 -4.14 -4.57
N ASN A 237 27.23 -4.99 -4.81
CA ASN A 237 28.08 -5.62 -3.80
C ASN A 237 29.48 -4.99 -3.69
N GLN A 238 29.76 -3.87 -4.36
CA GLN A 238 30.94 -3.04 -4.20
C GLN A 238 30.58 -1.72 -3.52
#